data_f411e77732aa5d41dd765bb0d8f9300e
#
_entry.id   f411e77732aa5d41dd765bb0d8f9300e
#
_cell.length_a   1.000
_cell.length_b   1.000
_cell.length_c   1.000
_cell.angle_alpha   90.00
_cell.angle_beta   90.00
_cell.angle_gamma   90.00
#
_symmetry.space_group_name_H-M   'P 1'
#
loop_
_entity.id
_entity.type
_entity.pdbx_description
1 polymer ?
#
loop_
_entity_poly.entity_id
_entity_poly.type
_entity_poly.pdbx_seq_one_letter_code
_entity_poly.pdbx_strand_id
1 'polypeptide(L)'
;MLISVEVENFRSFYDRTVFSMETGSKLRSYSTTNTHRFKRLKLLKSAFVFGGNANGKTNVIKIFRLFKELLIQQIKTKSELDRLVTDTFGGNSEPTVFLIKFLKNNKVFTYELEYVEERVIKESLLVNERVIFSRNGDEIFLPDSLTPLRPTIRKNQLLLFFAQTNNILEAKEAYEWFVIDVVIPNTNKLHPTILKELKQNKELKRKLILFLQAADFNIVDIEIRDRTEQLPSEILLKSNDKNTELMIRDLIDQRFTELYCTHRGANEDTFVLSFSEE
;
A
#
# COMPACT_ATOMS: atom_id res chain seq x y z
N MET A 1 -7.06 -6.02 5.89
CA MET A 1 -7.68 -4.89 6.61
C MET A 1 -6.72 -4.42 7.70
N LEU A 2 -6.44 -3.11 7.82
CA LEU A 2 -5.56 -2.56 8.86
C LEU A 2 -6.20 -2.74 10.24
N ILE A 3 -5.40 -3.15 11.24
CA ILE A 3 -5.77 -3.15 12.66
C ILE A 3 -5.16 -1.93 13.34
N SER A 4 -3.83 -1.80 13.28
CA SER A 4 -3.12 -0.63 13.82
C SER A 4 -1.77 -0.43 13.14
N VAL A 5 -1.29 0.78 13.19
CA VAL A 5 0.09 1.14 12.88
C VAL A 5 0.65 2.00 14.01
N GLU A 6 1.83 1.60 14.49
CA GLU A 6 2.62 2.37 15.45
C GLU A 6 3.89 2.81 14.72
N VAL A 7 4.31 4.02 14.97
CA VAL A 7 5.48 4.63 14.32
C VAL A 7 6.24 5.50 15.30
N GLU A 8 7.55 5.48 15.20
CA GLU A 8 8.47 6.32 15.97
C GLU A 8 9.59 6.81 15.06
N ASN A 9 10.04 8.03 15.28
CA ASN A 9 11.06 8.70 14.49
C ASN A 9 10.80 8.69 12.98
N PHE A 10 9.61 9.15 12.58
CA PHE A 10 9.25 9.24 11.17
C PHE A 10 8.58 10.60 10.89
N ARG A 11 9.17 11.42 10.02
CA ARG A 11 8.65 12.72 9.57
C ARG A 11 8.27 13.66 10.71
N SER A 12 6.98 13.82 11.03
CA SER A 12 6.46 14.64 12.14
C SER A 12 6.26 13.85 13.42
N PHE A 13 6.47 12.55 13.43
CA PHE A 13 6.31 11.68 14.59
C PHE A 13 7.68 11.42 15.21
N TYR A 14 8.03 12.19 16.24
CA TYR A 14 9.25 11.95 17.02
C TYR A 14 9.03 10.78 17.98
N ASP A 15 8.04 10.94 18.86
CA ASP A 15 7.67 9.90 19.82
C ASP A 15 6.76 8.84 19.19
N ARG A 16 6.70 7.70 19.85
CA ARG A 16 5.83 6.58 19.45
C ARG A 16 4.37 7.01 19.35
N THR A 17 3.85 6.98 18.16
CA THR A 17 2.49 7.39 17.83
C THR A 17 1.72 6.19 17.27
N VAL A 18 0.46 6.03 17.72
CA VAL A 18 -0.40 4.89 17.33
C VAL A 18 -1.61 5.41 16.56
N PHE A 19 -1.86 4.83 15.38
CA PHE A 19 -3.10 4.94 14.66
C PHE A 19 -3.80 3.58 14.66
N SER A 20 -5.02 3.50 15.22
CA SER A 20 -5.75 2.25 15.36
C SER A 20 -7.11 2.31 14.65
N MET A 21 -7.44 1.20 13.97
CA MET A 21 -8.76 0.95 13.40
C MET A 21 -9.64 0.10 14.33
N GLU A 22 -9.18 -0.23 15.53
CA GLU A 22 -10.00 -0.92 16.51
C GLU A 22 -11.08 0.02 17.07
N THR A 23 -12.28 -0.52 17.26
CA THR A 23 -13.36 0.28 17.83
C THR A 23 -13.17 0.48 19.33
N GLY A 24 -13.47 1.68 19.81
CA GLY A 24 -13.59 1.91 21.24
C GLY A 24 -14.72 1.05 21.84
N SER A 25 -14.58 0.71 23.12
CA SER A 25 -15.53 -0.13 23.87
C SER A 25 -16.96 0.41 23.91
N LYS A 26 -17.13 1.70 23.72
CA LYS A 26 -18.42 2.42 23.81
C LYS A 26 -19.15 2.58 22.47
N LEU A 27 -18.61 2.10 21.35
CA LEU A 27 -19.26 2.24 20.05
C LEU A 27 -20.49 1.33 19.96
N ARG A 28 -21.69 1.91 20.09
CA ARG A 28 -22.98 1.19 20.01
C ARG A 28 -23.68 1.42 18.67
N SER A 29 -23.69 2.67 18.16
CA SER A 29 -24.37 3.02 16.92
C SER A 29 -23.57 2.54 15.70
N TYR A 30 -24.29 2.17 14.63
CA TYR A 30 -23.71 1.74 13.34
C TYR A 30 -22.71 0.58 13.41
N SER A 31 -22.73 -0.16 14.49
CA SER A 31 -21.76 -1.22 14.75
C SER A 31 -21.86 -2.38 13.74
N THR A 32 -23.03 -2.63 13.18
CA THR A 32 -23.27 -3.66 12.16
C THR A 32 -22.84 -3.22 10.76
N THR A 33 -23.01 -1.94 10.44
CA THR A 33 -22.72 -1.38 9.11
C THR A 33 -21.28 -0.91 8.95
N ASN A 34 -20.75 -0.22 9.97
CA ASN A 34 -19.48 0.51 9.88
C ASN A 34 -18.30 -0.24 10.49
N THR A 35 -18.53 -1.47 10.98
CA THR A 35 -17.46 -2.30 11.54
C THR A 35 -17.39 -3.68 10.90
N HIS A 36 -16.19 -4.24 10.95
CA HIS A 36 -15.94 -5.64 10.62
C HIS A 36 -15.54 -6.38 11.89
N ARG A 37 -16.20 -7.52 12.15
CA ARG A 37 -15.91 -8.35 13.32
C ARG A 37 -15.12 -9.58 12.92
N PHE A 38 -13.99 -9.77 13.57
CA PHE A 38 -13.18 -10.96 13.43
C PHE A 38 -12.78 -11.49 14.82
N LYS A 39 -13.31 -12.64 15.22
CA LYS A 39 -13.13 -13.19 16.59
C LYS A 39 -13.47 -12.13 17.64
N ARG A 40 -12.49 -11.71 18.46
CA ARG A 40 -12.64 -10.67 19.49
C ARG A 40 -12.37 -9.26 18.96
N LEU A 41 -11.77 -9.14 17.77
CA LEU A 41 -11.49 -7.85 17.15
C LEU A 41 -12.75 -7.28 16.53
N LYS A 42 -12.93 -5.99 16.68
CA LYS A 42 -13.97 -5.20 16.02
C LYS A 42 -13.30 -3.98 15.40
N LEU A 43 -13.24 -3.97 14.10
CA LEU A 43 -12.46 -3.01 13.32
C LEU A 43 -13.37 -2.05 12.59
N LEU A 44 -12.99 -0.77 12.56
CA LEU A 44 -13.66 0.25 11.75
C LEU A 44 -13.42 -0.02 10.27
N LYS A 45 -14.46 0.16 9.44
CA LYS A 45 -14.33 0.08 7.96
C LYS A 45 -13.75 1.34 7.37
N SER A 46 -13.90 2.48 8.05
CA SER A 46 -13.39 3.79 7.64
C SER A 46 -13.00 4.62 8.85
N ALA A 47 -12.04 5.52 8.67
CA ALA A 47 -11.64 6.50 9.66
C ALA A 47 -11.38 7.84 8.98
N PHE A 48 -11.76 8.92 9.65
CA PHE A 48 -11.47 10.29 9.22
C PHE A 48 -10.47 10.91 10.19
N VAL A 49 -9.39 11.47 9.66
CA VAL A 49 -8.35 12.11 10.46
C VAL A 49 -8.45 13.61 10.31
N PHE A 50 -8.79 14.30 11.40
CA PHE A 50 -8.90 15.75 11.46
C PHE A 50 -7.77 16.36 12.30
N GLY A 51 -7.46 17.60 12.04
CA GLY A 51 -6.46 18.36 12.83
C GLY A 51 -5.90 19.54 12.05
N GLY A 52 -5.13 20.38 12.72
CA GLY A 52 -4.45 21.54 12.12
C GLY A 52 -3.48 21.16 11.00
N ASN A 53 -3.09 22.14 10.19
CA ASN A 53 -2.07 21.94 9.17
C ASN A 53 -0.73 21.57 9.84
N ALA A 54 0.08 20.79 9.14
CA ALA A 54 1.36 20.25 9.60
C ALA A 54 1.31 19.22 10.77
N ASN A 55 0.14 18.87 11.30
CA ASN A 55 -0.02 17.90 12.42
C ASN A 55 0.08 16.42 11.99
N GLY A 56 0.74 16.10 10.89
CA GLY A 56 1.05 14.73 10.52
C GLY A 56 -0.09 13.89 9.89
N LYS A 57 -1.29 14.47 9.61
CA LYS A 57 -2.41 13.73 9.03
C LYS A 57 -2.02 12.91 7.78
N THR A 58 -1.37 13.55 6.83
CA THR A 58 -0.89 12.93 5.60
C THR A 58 0.26 11.95 5.87
N ASN A 59 1.00 12.13 6.96
CA ASN A 59 2.14 11.27 7.28
C ASN A 59 1.72 9.85 7.65
N VAL A 60 0.50 9.65 8.16
CA VAL A 60 -0.06 8.30 8.36
C VAL A 60 -0.14 7.51 7.05
N ILE A 61 -0.53 8.17 5.96
CA ILE A 61 -0.57 7.54 4.62
C ILE A 61 0.85 7.32 4.09
N LYS A 62 1.77 8.24 4.39
CA LYS A 62 3.17 8.17 3.95
C LYS A 62 3.94 7.02 4.58
N ILE A 63 3.53 6.51 5.75
CA ILE A 63 4.06 5.27 6.33
C ILE A 63 3.94 4.12 5.31
N PHE A 64 2.75 3.90 4.78
CA PHE A 64 2.52 2.83 3.81
C PHE A 64 3.23 3.06 2.48
N ARG A 65 3.40 4.31 2.07
CA ARG A 65 4.19 4.66 0.88
C ARG A 65 5.65 4.28 1.07
N LEU A 66 6.23 4.61 2.23
CA LEU A 66 7.60 4.24 2.57
C LEU A 66 7.78 2.72 2.59
N PHE A 67 6.83 1.97 3.18
CA PHE A 67 6.88 0.51 3.16
C PHE A 67 6.89 -0.07 1.75
N LYS A 68 6.03 0.43 0.86
CA LYS A 68 6.05 0.02 -0.56
C LYS A 68 7.40 0.32 -1.21
N GLU A 69 7.96 1.48 -0.93
CA GLU A 69 9.25 1.90 -1.47
C GLU A 69 10.38 1.01 -0.95
N LEU A 70 10.42 0.73 0.36
CA LEU A 70 11.38 -0.20 0.97
C LEU A 70 11.31 -1.60 0.35
N LEU A 71 10.12 -2.14 0.13
CA LEU A 71 9.92 -3.46 -0.46
C LEU A 71 10.30 -3.50 -1.95
N ILE A 72 9.99 -2.44 -2.71
CA ILE A 72 10.38 -2.31 -4.12
C ILE A 72 11.91 -2.10 -4.23
N GLN A 73 12.51 -1.34 -3.33
CA GLN A 73 13.94 -1.15 -3.27
C GLN A 73 14.69 -2.48 -3.15
N GLN A 74 14.16 -3.46 -2.40
CA GLN A 74 14.78 -4.78 -2.23
C GLN A 74 15.00 -5.51 -3.56
N ILE A 75 14.17 -5.26 -4.57
CA ILE A 75 14.33 -5.83 -5.92
C ILE A 75 15.57 -5.23 -6.61
N LYS A 76 15.87 -3.97 -6.33
CA LYS A 76 16.94 -3.19 -6.98
C LYS A 76 18.27 -3.29 -6.23
N THR A 77 18.21 -3.52 -4.92
CA THR A 77 19.41 -3.55 -4.05
C THR A 77 20.27 -4.76 -4.37
N LYS A 78 21.48 -4.53 -4.87
CA LYS A 78 22.44 -5.56 -5.28
C LYS A 78 23.65 -5.65 -4.36
N SER A 79 23.84 -4.68 -3.46
CA SER A 79 25.01 -4.52 -2.63
C SER A 79 24.62 -4.21 -1.18
N GLU A 80 25.48 -4.57 -0.23
CA GLU A 80 25.39 -4.14 1.17
C GLU A 80 25.65 -2.63 1.34
N LEU A 81 26.25 -1.99 0.35
CA LEU A 81 26.50 -0.55 0.34
C LEU A 81 25.26 0.25 -0.07
N ASP A 82 24.23 -0.41 -0.61
CA ASP A 82 23.00 0.27 -0.97
C ASP A 82 22.24 0.66 0.30
N ARG A 83 21.88 1.93 0.41
CA ARG A 83 21.20 2.48 1.58
C ARG A 83 19.70 2.24 1.52
N LEU A 84 19.10 1.96 2.68
CA LEU A 84 17.65 1.89 2.81
C LEU A 84 17.06 3.30 2.77
N VAL A 85 15.91 3.42 2.15
CA VAL A 85 15.18 4.69 2.13
C VAL A 85 14.65 5.00 3.54
N THR A 86 14.93 6.20 4.03
CA THR A 86 14.48 6.70 5.34
C THR A 86 13.79 8.06 5.19
N ASP A 87 12.99 8.43 6.17
CA ASP A 87 12.34 9.74 6.24
C ASP A 87 12.17 10.10 7.74
N THR A 88 13.31 10.23 8.44
CA THR A 88 13.36 10.42 9.89
C THR A 88 12.87 11.79 10.33
N PHE A 89 12.48 11.91 11.60
CA PHE A 89 12.12 13.21 12.20
C PHE A 89 13.31 14.16 12.15
N GLY A 90 13.13 15.30 11.50
CA GLY A 90 14.16 16.33 11.38
C GLY A 90 15.45 15.88 10.67
N GLY A 91 15.45 14.77 9.96
CA GLY A 91 16.61 14.24 9.25
C GLY A 91 17.70 13.68 10.18
N ASN A 92 17.34 13.27 11.40
CA ASN A 92 18.28 12.67 12.34
C ASN A 92 18.71 11.25 11.89
N SER A 93 19.74 10.69 12.54
CA SER A 93 20.28 9.35 12.26
C SER A 93 19.76 8.26 13.20
N GLU A 94 18.79 8.58 14.05
CA GLU A 94 18.17 7.61 14.94
C GLU A 94 17.31 6.59 14.17
N PRO A 95 17.13 5.38 14.71
CA PRO A 95 16.31 4.37 14.05
C PRO A 95 14.86 4.81 13.84
N THR A 96 14.29 4.47 12.70
CA THR A 96 12.85 4.53 12.49
C THR A 96 12.23 3.20 12.91
N VAL A 97 11.16 3.24 13.70
CA VAL A 97 10.46 2.06 14.21
C VAL A 97 9.04 2.02 13.67
N PHE A 98 8.63 0.85 13.19
CA PHE A 98 7.27 0.57 12.78
C PHE A 98 6.76 -0.72 13.42
N LEU A 99 5.51 -0.72 13.87
CA LEU A 99 4.76 -1.92 14.23
C LEU A 99 3.40 -1.87 13.53
N ILE A 100 3.18 -2.76 12.58
CA ILE A 100 1.95 -2.80 11.78
C ILE A 100 1.20 -4.10 12.05
N LYS A 101 -0.08 -3.98 12.44
CA LYS A 101 -0.98 -5.11 12.62
C LYS A 101 -2.08 -5.05 11.57
N PHE A 102 -2.34 -6.18 10.93
CA PHE A 102 -3.38 -6.27 9.90
C PHE A 102 -4.01 -7.66 9.83
N LEU A 103 -5.21 -7.70 9.27
CA LEU A 103 -5.99 -8.91 9.02
C LEU A 103 -5.94 -9.24 7.51
N LYS A 104 -5.51 -10.44 7.16
CA LYS A 104 -5.57 -11.01 5.80
C LYS A 104 -5.87 -12.50 5.88
N ASN A 105 -6.73 -13.01 5.01
CA ASN A 105 -7.07 -14.45 4.91
C ASN A 105 -7.44 -15.08 6.26
N ASN A 106 -8.23 -14.37 7.09
CA ASN A 106 -8.60 -14.81 8.44
C ASN A 106 -7.42 -15.07 9.39
N LYS A 107 -6.29 -14.43 9.15
CA LYS A 107 -5.10 -14.45 10.01
C LYS A 107 -4.75 -13.03 10.44
N VAL A 108 -4.33 -12.88 11.70
CA VAL A 108 -3.78 -11.63 12.23
C VAL A 108 -2.27 -11.65 12.01
N PHE A 109 -1.78 -10.67 11.30
CA PHE A 109 -0.36 -10.45 11.07
C PHE A 109 0.13 -9.31 11.96
N THR A 110 1.30 -9.48 12.53
CA THR A 110 2.04 -8.43 13.23
C THR A 110 3.43 -8.35 12.59
N TYR A 111 3.75 -7.22 12.00
CA TYR A 111 5.04 -6.96 11.40
C TYR A 111 5.73 -5.80 12.12
N GLU A 112 6.92 -6.04 12.60
CA GLU A 112 7.77 -5.06 13.28
C GLU A 112 9.03 -4.83 12.44
N LEU A 113 9.43 -3.56 12.32
CA LEU A 113 10.65 -3.16 11.63
C LEU A 113 11.28 -1.98 12.35
N GLU A 114 12.56 -2.14 12.71
CA GLU A 114 13.43 -1.08 13.22
C GLU A 114 14.68 -1.05 12.34
N TYR A 115 15.00 0.11 11.78
CA TYR A 115 16.10 0.22 10.84
C TYR A 115 16.69 1.62 10.80
N VAL A 116 17.91 1.69 10.32
CA VAL A 116 18.62 2.91 9.89
C VAL A 116 18.97 2.78 8.41
N GLU A 117 19.49 3.82 7.82
CA GLU A 117 19.82 3.87 6.39
C GLU A 117 20.73 2.71 5.94
N GLU A 118 21.67 2.27 6.80
CA GLU A 118 22.67 1.26 6.47
C GLU A 118 22.24 -0.18 6.75
N ARG A 119 21.30 -0.38 7.68
CA ARG A 119 20.94 -1.73 8.12
C ARG A 119 19.58 -1.83 8.79
N VAL A 120 19.04 -3.03 8.77
CA VAL A 120 17.93 -3.46 9.60
C VAL A 120 18.46 -3.84 10.98
N ILE A 121 17.91 -3.22 12.04
CA ILE A 121 18.29 -3.48 13.44
C ILE A 121 17.40 -4.59 13.99
N LYS A 122 16.07 -4.45 13.82
CA LYS A 122 15.08 -5.42 14.28
C LYS A 122 14.01 -5.62 13.22
N GLU A 123 13.63 -6.85 13.01
CA GLU A 123 12.56 -7.20 12.10
C GLU A 123 11.86 -8.48 12.58
N SER A 124 10.54 -8.50 12.60
CA SER A 124 9.82 -9.74 12.90
C SER A 124 8.47 -9.79 12.18
N LEU A 125 8.07 -11.00 11.84
CA LEU A 125 6.73 -11.32 11.34
C LEU A 125 6.11 -12.38 12.24
N LEU A 126 4.95 -12.03 12.81
CA LEU A 126 4.13 -12.97 13.57
C LEU A 126 2.79 -13.16 12.85
N VAL A 127 2.30 -14.38 12.88
CA VAL A 127 0.96 -14.73 12.37
C VAL A 127 0.19 -15.46 13.47
N ASN A 128 -0.93 -14.88 13.90
CA ASN A 128 -1.70 -15.35 15.06
C ASN A 128 -0.77 -15.62 16.27
N GLU A 129 0.09 -14.66 16.58
CA GLU A 129 1.08 -14.69 17.68
C GLU A 129 2.25 -15.68 17.49
N ARG A 130 2.24 -16.52 16.47
CA ARG A 130 3.36 -17.41 16.14
C ARG A 130 4.40 -16.67 15.34
N VAL A 131 5.64 -16.67 15.80
CA VAL A 131 6.77 -16.09 15.05
C VAL A 131 7.06 -16.92 13.80
N ILE A 132 7.10 -16.26 12.65
CA ILE A 132 7.49 -16.84 11.37
C ILE A 132 8.97 -16.63 11.12
N PHE A 133 9.45 -15.42 11.34
CA PHE A 133 10.87 -15.07 11.36
C PHE A 133 11.10 -13.89 12.30
N SER A 134 12.36 -13.75 12.77
CA SER A 134 12.79 -12.56 13.50
C SER A 134 14.28 -12.29 13.31
N ARG A 135 14.63 -11.01 13.43
CA ARG A 135 16.00 -10.50 13.50
C ARG A 135 16.10 -9.57 14.70
N ASN A 136 17.20 -9.69 15.45
CA ASN A 136 17.62 -8.73 16.46
C ASN A 136 19.14 -8.57 16.37
N GLY A 137 19.60 -7.50 15.72
CA GLY A 137 20.99 -7.35 15.32
C GLY A 137 21.46 -8.48 14.40
N ASP A 138 22.46 -9.25 14.85
CA ASP A 138 23.00 -10.40 14.11
C ASP A 138 22.28 -11.74 14.42
N GLU A 139 21.39 -11.74 15.40
CA GLU A 139 20.57 -12.92 15.72
C GLU A 139 19.38 -12.99 14.77
N ILE A 140 19.32 -14.04 13.96
CA ILE A 140 18.26 -14.27 13.01
C ILE A 140 17.63 -15.63 13.25
N PHE A 141 16.32 -15.64 13.50
CA PHE A 141 15.47 -16.83 13.50
C PHE A 141 14.73 -16.92 12.17
N LEU A 142 14.78 -18.09 11.54
CA LEU A 142 14.12 -18.40 10.27
C LEU A 142 13.39 -19.75 10.36
N PRO A 143 12.40 -20.00 9.51
CA PRO A 143 11.89 -21.36 9.28
C PRO A 143 13.02 -22.32 8.90
N ASP A 144 12.92 -23.58 9.31
CA ASP A 144 13.96 -24.61 9.08
C ASP A 144 14.39 -24.71 7.61
N SER A 145 13.45 -24.55 6.69
CA SER A 145 13.72 -24.54 5.24
C SER A 145 14.65 -23.42 4.77
N LEU A 146 14.71 -22.30 5.50
CA LEU A 146 15.55 -21.14 5.17
C LEU A 146 16.82 -21.03 6.01
N THR A 147 16.95 -21.81 7.08
CA THR A 147 18.13 -21.76 7.98
C THR A 147 19.45 -21.93 7.22
N PRO A 148 19.61 -22.83 6.22
CA PRO A 148 20.83 -22.94 5.45
C PRO A 148 21.21 -21.69 4.65
N LEU A 149 20.24 -20.86 4.30
CA LEU A 149 20.43 -19.63 3.53
C LEU A 149 20.75 -18.41 4.38
N ARG A 150 20.73 -18.54 5.73
CA ARG A 150 21.03 -17.44 6.67
C ARG A 150 22.31 -16.67 6.35
N PRO A 151 23.45 -17.30 5.97
CA PRO A 151 24.68 -16.58 5.63
C PRO A 151 24.57 -15.68 4.40
N THR A 152 23.56 -15.84 3.56
CA THR A 152 23.37 -15.03 2.35
C THR A 152 22.56 -13.75 2.60
N ILE A 153 22.03 -13.57 3.82
CA ILE A 153 21.18 -12.44 4.17
C ILE A 153 22.05 -11.23 4.47
N ARG A 154 21.82 -10.15 3.73
CA ARG A 154 22.54 -8.90 3.91
C ARG A 154 21.98 -8.09 5.08
N LYS A 155 22.81 -7.18 5.64
CA LYS A 155 22.42 -6.31 6.77
C LYS A 155 21.27 -5.36 6.41
N ASN A 156 21.23 -4.88 5.18
CA ASN A 156 20.18 -3.99 4.64
C ASN A 156 19.03 -4.73 3.93
N GLN A 157 19.03 -6.06 3.97
CA GLN A 157 17.96 -6.86 3.36
C GLN A 157 16.83 -7.11 4.35
N LEU A 158 15.59 -6.83 3.92
CA LEU A 158 14.40 -7.16 4.70
C LEU A 158 14.14 -8.67 4.69
N LEU A 159 13.96 -9.26 5.87
CA LEU A 159 13.60 -10.68 6.00
C LEU A 159 12.23 -10.97 5.36
N LEU A 160 11.30 -10.02 5.40
CA LEU A 160 10.01 -10.14 4.72
C LEU A 160 10.19 -10.41 3.22
N PHE A 161 11.05 -9.60 2.57
CA PHE A 161 11.35 -9.78 1.15
C PHE A 161 12.11 -11.10 0.91
N PHE A 162 13.10 -11.43 1.75
CA PHE A 162 13.86 -12.66 1.65
C PHE A 162 12.97 -13.91 1.79
N ALA A 163 12.11 -13.94 2.81
CA ALA A 163 11.24 -15.08 3.06
C ALA A 163 10.17 -15.27 1.98
N GLN A 164 9.59 -14.16 1.45
CA GLN A 164 8.60 -14.25 0.38
C GLN A 164 9.22 -14.75 -0.93
N THR A 165 10.45 -14.32 -1.28
CA THR A 165 11.15 -14.81 -2.48
C THR A 165 11.55 -16.28 -2.38
N ASN A 166 11.68 -16.80 -1.17
CA ASN A 166 11.93 -18.22 -0.89
C ASN A 166 10.65 -19.00 -0.54
N ASN A 167 9.47 -18.53 -1.00
CA ASN A 167 8.19 -19.23 -0.95
C ASN A 167 7.66 -19.52 0.46
N ILE A 168 8.00 -18.76 1.49
CA ILE A 168 7.31 -18.82 2.78
C ILE A 168 5.94 -18.19 2.64
N LEU A 169 4.88 -19.01 2.79
CA LEU A 169 3.50 -18.62 2.52
C LEU A 169 3.07 -17.39 3.33
N GLU A 170 3.33 -17.38 4.62
CA GLU A 170 2.95 -16.29 5.51
C GLU A 170 3.69 -14.98 5.14
N ALA A 171 4.96 -15.08 4.75
CA ALA A 171 5.72 -13.93 4.28
C ALA A 171 5.18 -13.40 2.94
N LYS A 172 4.78 -14.30 2.04
CA LYS A 172 4.14 -13.92 0.77
C LYS A 172 2.80 -13.22 1.00
N GLU A 173 1.95 -13.76 1.87
CA GLU A 173 0.68 -13.12 2.25
C GLU A 173 0.90 -11.72 2.84
N ALA A 174 1.90 -11.55 3.72
CA ALA A 174 2.23 -10.25 4.29
C ALA A 174 2.78 -9.28 3.25
N TYR A 175 3.69 -9.73 2.39
CA TYR A 175 4.25 -8.93 1.29
C TYR A 175 3.15 -8.44 0.34
N GLU A 176 2.26 -9.33 -0.09
CA GLU A 176 1.12 -9.00 -0.95
C GLU A 176 0.19 -7.98 -0.30
N TRP A 177 -0.01 -8.06 1.03
CA TRP A 177 -0.82 -7.08 1.73
C TRP A 177 -0.24 -5.68 1.60
N PHE A 178 1.07 -5.50 1.78
CA PHE A 178 1.72 -4.19 1.63
C PHE A 178 1.72 -3.70 0.19
N VAL A 179 2.00 -4.57 -0.77
CA VAL A 179 2.25 -4.16 -2.17
C VAL A 179 0.95 -4.07 -2.97
N ILE A 180 0.02 -4.99 -2.75
CA ILE A 180 -1.21 -5.14 -3.55
C ILE A 180 -2.43 -4.60 -2.81
N ASP A 181 -2.70 -5.10 -1.58
CA ASP A 181 -3.97 -4.81 -0.88
C ASP A 181 -4.02 -3.37 -0.34
N VAL A 182 -2.88 -2.80 0.06
CA VAL A 182 -2.78 -1.39 0.46
C VAL A 182 -2.76 -0.52 -0.79
N VAL A 183 -3.89 0.08 -1.13
CA VAL A 183 -4.00 1.05 -2.23
C VAL A 183 -3.82 2.46 -1.68
N ILE A 184 -2.82 3.17 -2.17
CA ILE A 184 -2.57 4.58 -1.84
C ILE A 184 -2.93 5.38 -3.10
N PRO A 185 -4.05 6.12 -3.10
CA PRO A 185 -4.42 6.91 -4.26
C PRO A 185 -3.36 7.97 -4.54
N ASN A 186 -3.01 8.11 -5.79
CA ASN A 186 -2.28 9.28 -6.26
C ASN A 186 -3.32 10.39 -6.46
N THR A 187 -3.05 11.59 -5.99
CA THR A 187 -4.02 12.68 -5.87
C THR A 187 -4.72 13.06 -7.18
N ASN A 188 -4.18 12.66 -8.34
CA ASN A 188 -4.71 13.05 -9.64
C ASN A 188 -4.90 11.88 -10.62
N LYS A 189 -4.72 10.62 -10.19
CA LYS A 189 -4.90 9.47 -11.09
C LYS A 189 -5.45 8.27 -10.32
N LEU A 190 -6.47 7.64 -10.86
CA LEU A 190 -6.94 6.35 -10.36
C LEU A 190 -5.89 5.27 -10.61
N HIS A 191 -5.81 4.32 -9.69
CA HIS A 191 -4.90 3.19 -9.85
C HIS A 191 -5.31 2.36 -11.07
N PRO A 192 -4.38 1.95 -11.95
CA PRO A 192 -4.69 1.23 -13.19
C PRO A 192 -5.53 -0.03 -13.00
N THR A 193 -5.29 -0.76 -11.90
CA THR A 193 -6.09 -1.95 -11.55
C THR A 193 -7.57 -1.59 -11.36
N ILE A 194 -7.88 -0.43 -10.76
CA ILE A 194 -9.24 0.05 -10.56
C ILE A 194 -9.89 0.38 -11.91
N LEU A 195 -9.16 1.05 -12.80
CA LEU A 195 -9.65 1.38 -14.15
C LEU A 195 -9.94 0.10 -14.95
N LYS A 196 -9.05 -0.88 -14.90
CA LYS A 196 -9.23 -2.18 -15.56
C LYS A 196 -10.44 -2.93 -15.02
N GLU A 197 -10.62 -2.94 -13.71
CA GLU A 197 -11.74 -3.60 -13.06
C GLU A 197 -13.07 -2.91 -13.39
N LEU A 198 -13.12 -1.57 -13.34
CA LEU A 198 -14.29 -0.80 -13.74
C LEU A 198 -14.66 -1.00 -15.22
N LYS A 199 -13.67 -1.17 -16.10
CA LYS A 199 -13.87 -1.46 -17.52
C LYS A 199 -14.52 -2.83 -17.75
N GLN A 200 -14.16 -3.82 -16.93
CA GLN A 200 -14.59 -5.21 -17.07
C GLN A 200 -15.85 -5.54 -16.26
N ASN A 201 -16.09 -4.84 -15.15
CA ASN A 201 -17.17 -5.14 -14.21
C ASN A 201 -18.29 -4.07 -14.25
N LYS A 202 -19.31 -4.35 -15.05
CA LYS A 202 -20.48 -3.45 -15.21
C LYS A 202 -21.24 -3.21 -13.90
N GLU A 203 -21.28 -4.19 -13.01
CA GLU A 203 -21.97 -4.04 -11.72
C GLU A 203 -21.19 -3.13 -10.78
N LEU A 204 -19.85 -3.25 -10.73
CA LEU A 204 -18.99 -2.35 -9.98
C LEU A 204 -19.12 -0.91 -10.50
N LYS A 205 -19.09 -0.73 -11.83
CA LYS A 205 -19.34 0.57 -12.47
C LYS A 205 -20.67 1.16 -12.01
N ARG A 206 -21.76 0.39 -12.07
CA ARG A 206 -23.09 0.84 -11.64
C ARG A 206 -23.11 1.24 -10.16
N LYS A 207 -22.50 0.44 -9.27
CA LYS A 207 -22.41 0.75 -7.85
C LYS A 207 -21.63 2.04 -7.60
N LEU A 208 -20.56 2.27 -8.33
CA LEU A 208 -19.79 3.51 -8.23
C LEU A 208 -20.63 4.73 -8.65
N ILE A 209 -21.36 4.65 -9.79
CA ILE A 209 -22.23 5.73 -10.22
C ILE A 209 -23.30 6.05 -9.17
N LEU A 210 -23.97 5.02 -8.63
CA LEU A 210 -24.98 5.21 -7.57
C LEU A 210 -24.36 5.84 -6.31
N PHE A 211 -23.14 5.46 -5.95
CA PHE A 211 -22.43 6.07 -4.83
C PHE A 211 -22.11 7.54 -5.07
N LEU A 212 -21.62 7.88 -6.26
CA LEU A 212 -21.32 9.27 -6.64
C LEU A 212 -22.58 10.12 -6.66
N GLN A 213 -23.70 9.61 -7.20
CA GLN A 213 -25.00 10.29 -7.16
C GLN A 213 -25.51 10.49 -5.73
N ALA A 214 -25.36 9.49 -4.86
CA ALA A 214 -25.75 9.59 -3.45
C ALA A 214 -24.86 10.57 -2.65
N ALA A 215 -23.65 10.85 -3.12
CA ALA A 215 -22.72 11.83 -2.56
C ALA A 215 -22.88 13.24 -3.18
N ASP A 216 -23.99 13.47 -3.90
CA ASP A 216 -24.34 14.76 -4.52
C ASP A 216 -23.40 15.21 -5.65
N PHE A 217 -22.73 14.24 -6.29
CA PHE A 217 -22.04 14.50 -7.54
C PHE A 217 -23.04 14.38 -8.70
N ASN A 218 -23.15 15.40 -9.54
CA ASN A 218 -24.04 15.41 -10.72
C ASN A 218 -23.54 14.49 -11.85
N ILE A 219 -22.95 13.35 -11.50
CA ILE A 219 -22.41 12.38 -12.45
C ILE A 219 -23.49 11.37 -12.83
N VAL A 220 -23.79 11.26 -14.13
CA VAL A 220 -24.80 10.34 -14.67
C VAL A 220 -24.18 9.08 -15.27
N ASP A 221 -22.98 9.16 -15.79
CA ASP A 221 -22.20 8.01 -16.27
C ASP A 221 -20.70 8.25 -16.13
N ILE A 222 -19.93 7.16 -16.17
CA ILE A 222 -18.48 7.17 -16.23
C ILE A 222 -18.02 6.31 -17.42
N GLU A 223 -17.02 6.77 -18.14
CA GLU A 223 -16.43 6.07 -19.27
C GLU A 223 -14.91 5.98 -19.11
N ILE A 224 -14.35 4.81 -19.43
CA ILE A 224 -12.92 4.59 -19.41
C ILE A 224 -12.46 4.55 -20.86
N ARG A 225 -11.65 5.52 -21.24
CA ARG A 225 -11.10 5.65 -22.59
C ARG A 225 -9.61 5.37 -22.58
N ASP A 226 -9.18 4.58 -23.56
CA ASP A 226 -7.76 4.43 -23.85
C ASP A 226 -7.36 5.58 -24.78
N ARG A 227 -6.40 6.40 -24.34
CA ARG A 227 -5.81 7.42 -25.24
C ARG A 227 -4.88 6.71 -26.21
N THR A 228 -5.28 6.65 -27.46
CA THR A 228 -4.43 6.23 -28.59
C THR A 228 -3.49 7.38 -28.99
N GLU A 229 -2.54 7.74 -28.16
CA GLU A 229 -1.39 8.49 -28.65
C GLU A 229 -0.40 7.50 -29.26
N GLN A 230 -0.09 7.70 -30.55
CA GLN A 230 0.94 6.92 -31.23
C GLN A 230 2.26 7.12 -30.49
N LEU A 231 2.75 6.05 -29.89
CA LEU A 231 4.07 6.04 -29.29
C LEU A 231 5.13 6.37 -30.35
N PRO A 232 6.13 7.18 -30.01
CA PRO A 232 7.30 7.26 -30.83
C PRO A 232 7.91 5.86 -31.02
N SER A 233 8.00 5.40 -32.24
CA SER A 233 8.51 4.07 -32.59
C SER A 233 9.92 3.77 -32.03
N GLU A 234 10.63 4.79 -31.58
CA GLU A 234 11.95 4.69 -30.94
C GLU A 234 11.94 4.03 -29.54
N ILE A 235 10.80 4.03 -28.83
CA ILE A 235 10.71 3.41 -27.48
C ILE A 235 10.50 1.89 -27.58
N LEU A 236 9.85 1.43 -28.64
CA LEU A 236 9.58 -0.01 -28.86
C LEU A 236 10.79 -0.77 -29.41
N LEU A 237 11.77 -0.10 -30.00
CA LEU A 237 12.92 -0.73 -30.67
C LEU A 237 14.10 -1.05 -29.74
N LYS A 238 14.06 -0.75 -28.44
CA LYS A 238 15.19 -0.91 -27.52
C LYS A 238 15.08 -2.08 -26.53
N SER A 239 14.03 -2.89 -26.55
CA SER A 239 13.93 -4.02 -25.64
C SER A 239 14.03 -5.35 -26.37
N ASN A 240 15.14 -6.04 -26.20
CA ASN A 240 15.37 -7.41 -26.70
C ASN A 240 14.80 -8.50 -25.76
N ASP A 241 14.02 -8.14 -24.73
CA ASP A 241 13.49 -9.06 -23.74
C ASP A 241 11.97 -8.94 -23.61
N LYS A 242 11.26 -10.06 -23.81
CA LYS A 242 9.79 -10.14 -23.69
C LYS A 242 9.22 -9.63 -22.36
N ASN A 243 9.94 -9.79 -21.25
CA ASN A 243 9.51 -9.32 -19.95
C ASN A 243 9.59 -7.79 -19.84
N THR A 244 10.60 -7.20 -20.45
CA THR A 244 10.77 -5.74 -20.54
C THR A 244 9.70 -5.14 -21.46
N GLU A 245 9.34 -5.83 -22.54
CA GLU A 245 8.26 -5.41 -23.44
C GLU A 245 6.88 -5.45 -22.75
N LEU A 246 6.60 -6.47 -21.96
CA LEU A 246 5.37 -6.55 -21.15
C LEU A 246 5.32 -5.45 -20.07
N MET A 247 6.42 -5.19 -19.38
CA MET A 247 6.50 -4.09 -18.40
C MET A 247 6.32 -2.71 -19.05
N ILE A 248 6.89 -2.51 -20.23
CA ILE A 248 6.73 -1.28 -20.99
C ILE A 248 5.29 -1.12 -21.46
N ARG A 249 4.65 -2.18 -21.95
CA ARG A 249 3.23 -2.15 -22.33
C ARG A 249 2.33 -1.85 -21.13
N ASP A 250 2.53 -2.48 -19.99
CA ASP A 250 1.77 -2.18 -18.77
C ASP A 250 1.97 -0.74 -18.29
N LEU A 251 3.19 -0.20 -18.40
CA LEU A 251 3.50 1.20 -18.09
C LEU A 251 2.85 2.18 -19.07
N ILE A 252 2.72 1.78 -20.33
CA ILE A 252 2.08 2.56 -21.40
C ILE A 252 0.58 2.55 -21.22
N ASP A 253 -0.04 1.37 -21.03
CA ASP A 253 -1.47 1.25 -20.74
C ASP A 253 -1.87 2.05 -19.49
N GLN A 254 -0.96 2.15 -18.51
CA GLN A 254 -1.15 2.96 -17.31
C GLN A 254 -1.13 4.46 -17.55
N ARG A 255 -0.40 4.94 -18.55
CA ARG A 255 -0.30 6.39 -18.87
C ARG A 255 -1.45 6.91 -19.70
N PHE A 256 -2.13 6.04 -20.43
CA PHE A 256 -3.09 6.44 -21.45
C PHE A 256 -4.53 6.01 -21.21
N THR A 257 -4.81 5.33 -20.09
CA THR A 257 -6.19 5.03 -19.70
C THR A 257 -6.70 6.13 -18.78
N GLU A 258 -7.73 6.85 -19.20
CA GLU A 258 -8.35 7.93 -18.43
C GLU A 258 -9.83 7.63 -18.15
N LEU A 259 -10.30 8.09 -16.97
CA LEU A 259 -11.70 8.09 -16.61
C LEU A 259 -12.32 9.42 -17.02
N TYR A 260 -13.47 9.35 -17.68
CA TYR A 260 -14.30 10.47 -18.04
C TYR A 260 -15.62 10.39 -17.28
N CYS A 261 -16.07 11.51 -16.73
CA CYS A 261 -17.34 11.65 -16.03
C CYS A 261 -18.32 12.41 -16.90
N THR A 262 -19.53 11.87 -17.08
CA THR A 262 -20.63 12.58 -17.74
C THR A 262 -21.47 13.23 -16.67
N HIS A 263 -21.60 14.54 -16.71
CA HIS A 263 -22.37 15.35 -15.78
C HIS A 263 -23.70 15.77 -16.37
N ARG A 264 -24.69 16.01 -15.48
CA ARG A 264 -25.94 16.67 -15.85
C ARG A 264 -25.76 18.18 -15.67
N GLY A 265 -25.97 18.95 -16.75
CA GLY A 265 -25.99 20.40 -16.75
C GLY A 265 -27.29 20.97 -16.23
N ALA A 266 -27.35 22.30 -16.12
CA ALA A 266 -28.52 23.02 -15.57
C ALA A 266 -29.79 22.90 -16.42
N ASN A 267 -29.68 22.67 -17.73
CA ASN A 267 -30.80 22.60 -18.69
C ASN A 267 -31.08 21.15 -19.15
N GLU A 268 -30.80 20.16 -18.32
CA GLU A 268 -30.90 18.73 -18.67
C GLU A 268 -29.93 18.27 -19.77
N ASP A 269 -29.09 19.15 -20.28
CA ASP A 269 -27.96 18.80 -21.14
C ASP A 269 -26.93 17.98 -20.37
N THR A 270 -26.03 17.30 -21.09
CA THR A 270 -24.94 16.57 -20.49
C THR A 270 -23.62 17.02 -21.07
N PHE A 271 -22.59 17.07 -20.24
CA PHE A 271 -21.23 17.36 -20.67
C PHE A 271 -20.25 16.36 -20.03
N VAL A 272 -19.09 16.18 -20.66
CA VAL A 272 -18.10 15.18 -20.26
C VAL A 272 -16.83 15.89 -19.83
N LEU A 273 -16.35 15.57 -18.62
CA LEU A 273 -15.07 16.03 -18.11
C LEU A 273 -14.13 14.84 -17.89
N SER A 274 -12.83 15.07 -18.02
CA SER A 274 -11.81 14.14 -17.56
C SER A 274 -11.78 14.16 -16.04
N PHE A 275 -11.60 12.99 -15.41
CA PHE A 275 -11.47 12.89 -13.95
C PHE A 275 -10.26 13.71 -13.40
N SER A 276 -9.31 14.05 -14.24
CA SER A 276 -8.19 14.92 -13.89
C SER A 276 -8.56 16.40 -13.84
N GLU A 277 -9.74 16.78 -14.36
CA GLU A 277 -10.25 18.14 -14.40
C GLU A 277 -11.32 18.40 -13.30
N GLU A 278 -11.69 17.33 -12.55
CA GLU A 278 -12.54 17.38 -11.35
C GLU A 278 -11.75 17.87 -10.13
#